data_884b2577f9d1eebe9925b8bbed127976
#
_entry.id   884b2577f9d1eebe9925b8bbed127976
#
_cell.length_a   1.000
_cell.length_b   1.000
_cell.length_c   1.000
_cell.angle_alpha   90.00
_cell.angle_beta   90.00
_cell.angle_gamma   90.00
#
_symmetry.space_group_name_H-M   'P 1'
#
loop_
_entity.id
_entity.type
_entity.pdbx_description
1 polymer ?
#
loop_
_entity_poly.entity_id
_entity_poly.type
_entity_poly.pdbx_seq_one_letter_code
_entity_poly.pdbx_strand_id
1 'polypeptide(L)'
;MKHIITVLFATGLLAALFTGCKEEYKTYSDREFVMFADTAATYMVLQDKEYFSVPVTSTVACDYDRTFGVEIIDKGSNAIEGLHYALRSNTITIKAGQRAANVEVRGLYDNIEPTDSLGFILKLVMPEQVNWNLYHDRTKVVMMKSCPYDVNDFTGWCVVTS
;
A
#
# COMPACT_ATOMS: atom_id res chain seq x y z
N MET A 1 53.93 -28.76 -26.38
CA MET A 1 53.63 -27.30 -26.55
C MET A 1 52.21 -27.06 -27.06
N LYS A 2 51.72 -27.80 -28.11
CA LYS A 2 50.31 -27.61 -28.62
C LYS A 2 49.21 -27.77 -27.56
N HIS A 3 49.29 -28.80 -26.72
CA HIS A 3 48.27 -29.05 -25.68
C HIS A 3 48.25 -28.00 -24.60
N ILE A 4 49.37 -27.41 -24.25
CA ILE A 4 49.44 -26.36 -23.22
C ILE A 4 48.74 -25.07 -23.72
N ILE A 5 48.93 -24.72 -24.98
CA ILE A 5 48.31 -23.56 -25.62
C ILE A 5 46.77 -23.76 -25.66
N THR A 6 46.30 -24.98 -26.00
CA THR A 6 44.89 -25.28 -26.09
C THR A 6 44.21 -25.19 -24.69
N VAL A 7 44.87 -25.65 -23.62
CA VAL A 7 44.37 -25.59 -22.26
C VAL A 7 44.30 -24.14 -21.77
N LEU A 8 45.34 -23.33 -22.07
CA LEU A 8 45.35 -21.89 -21.73
C LEU A 8 44.24 -21.11 -22.45
N PHE A 9 43.95 -21.46 -23.71
CA PHE A 9 42.86 -20.82 -24.44
C PHE A 9 41.48 -21.23 -23.90
N ALA A 10 41.32 -22.49 -23.54
CA ALA A 10 40.04 -22.98 -22.95
C ALA A 10 39.76 -22.39 -21.57
N THR A 11 40.80 -22.24 -20.73
CA THR A 11 40.63 -21.60 -19.39
C THR A 11 40.38 -20.09 -19.51
N GLY A 12 41.01 -19.41 -20.45
CA GLY A 12 40.74 -18.00 -20.75
C GLY A 12 39.33 -17.73 -21.24
N LEU A 13 38.79 -18.61 -22.10
CA LEU A 13 37.41 -18.50 -22.60
C LEU A 13 36.38 -18.78 -21.52
N LEU A 14 36.66 -19.73 -20.61
CA LEU A 14 35.78 -20.03 -19.48
C LEU A 14 35.72 -18.90 -18.46
N ALA A 15 36.85 -18.20 -18.21
CA ALA A 15 36.88 -17.04 -17.30
C ALA A 15 36.08 -15.85 -17.84
N ALA A 16 36.00 -15.68 -19.16
CA ALA A 16 35.23 -14.59 -19.77
C ALA A 16 33.68 -14.77 -19.61
N LEU A 17 33.22 -15.98 -19.33
CA LEU A 17 31.78 -16.26 -19.13
C LEU A 17 31.28 -15.84 -17.73
N PHE A 18 32.16 -15.54 -16.79
CA PHE A 18 31.81 -15.11 -15.43
C PHE A 18 31.81 -13.58 -15.23
N THR A 19 32.04 -12.80 -16.28
CA THR A 19 31.77 -11.36 -16.21
C THR A 19 30.26 -11.14 -16.29
N GLY A 20 29.54 -11.51 -15.23
CA GLY A 20 28.14 -11.20 -15.08
C GLY A 20 27.95 -9.68 -15.13
N CYS A 21 26.96 -9.24 -15.87
CA CYS A 21 26.53 -7.84 -15.85
C CYS A 21 26.33 -7.42 -14.40
N LYS A 22 27.14 -6.48 -13.91
CA LYS A 22 26.78 -5.74 -12.71
C LYS A 22 25.61 -4.84 -13.11
N GLU A 23 24.40 -5.24 -12.75
CA GLU A 23 23.26 -4.33 -12.82
C GLU A 23 23.55 -3.18 -11.84
N GLU A 24 23.95 -2.05 -12.36
CA GLU A 24 23.95 -0.80 -11.62
C GLU A 24 22.50 -0.35 -11.45
N TYR A 25 21.89 -0.72 -10.35
CA TYR A 25 20.60 -0.17 -9.97
C TYR A 25 20.77 1.34 -9.73
N LYS A 26 20.27 2.14 -10.65
CA LYS A 26 20.19 3.60 -10.43
C LYS A 26 19.19 3.84 -9.33
N THR A 27 19.66 4.00 -8.12
CA THR A 27 18.84 4.43 -6.98
C THR A 27 18.45 5.88 -7.21
N TYR A 28 17.15 6.17 -7.15
CA TYR A 28 16.67 7.54 -7.15
C TYR A 28 17.24 8.26 -5.92
N SER A 29 18.10 9.25 -6.15
CA SER A 29 18.80 10.03 -5.11
C SER A 29 18.40 11.49 -5.09
N ASP A 30 17.38 11.85 -5.88
CA ASP A 30 16.91 13.22 -5.99
C ASP A 30 15.96 13.60 -4.84
N ARG A 31 15.12 14.57 -5.12
CA ARG A 31 14.19 15.18 -4.20
C ARG A 31 13.28 14.17 -3.52
N GLU A 32 13.08 14.31 -2.22
CA GLU A 32 12.10 13.54 -1.48
C GLU A 32 10.68 13.92 -1.91
N PHE A 33 9.87 12.91 -2.22
CA PHE A 33 8.43 13.06 -2.38
C PHE A 33 7.72 12.00 -1.54
N VAL A 34 6.61 12.40 -0.93
CA VAL A 34 5.76 11.52 -0.11
C VAL A 34 4.38 11.48 -0.73
N MET A 35 3.79 10.30 -0.84
CA MET A 35 2.50 10.08 -1.49
C MET A 35 1.81 8.83 -0.96
N PHE A 36 0.51 8.73 -1.17
CA PHE A 36 -0.16 7.43 -1.03
C PHE A 36 0.32 6.47 -2.11
N ALA A 37 0.42 5.19 -1.78
CA ALA A 37 0.82 4.16 -2.76
C ALA A 37 -0.21 4.03 -3.89
N ASP A 38 -1.49 4.17 -3.57
CA ASP A 38 -2.61 4.03 -4.49
C ASP A 38 -3.53 5.25 -4.43
N THR A 39 -4.19 5.57 -5.56
CA THR A 39 -5.18 6.66 -5.66
C THR A 39 -6.54 6.27 -5.11
N ALA A 40 -6.82 4.98 -5.09
CA ALA A 40 -8.03 4.40 -4.53
C ALA A 40 -7.77 2.96 -4.13
N ALA A 41 -8.38 2.54 -3.03
CA ALA A 41 -8.34 1.16 -2.56
C ALA A 41 -9.67 0.77 -1.93
N THR A 42 -10.06 -0.49 -2.08
CA THR A 42 -11.26 -1.07 -1.46
C THR A 42 -10.85 -2.03 -0.37
N TYR A 43 -11.46 -1.88 0.79
CA TYR A 43 -11.22 -2.71 1.96
C TYR A 43 -12.49 -3.37 2.44
N MET A 44 -12.38 -4.66 2.75
CA MET A 44 -13.44 -5.41 3.38
C MET A 44 -13.38 -5.20 4.90
N VAL A 45 -14.46 -4.69 5.47
CA VAL A 45 -14.58 -4.51 6.92
C VAL A 45 -15.06 -5.81 7.53
N LEU A 46 -14.21 -6.40 8.37
CA LEU A 46 -14.45 -7.66 9.06
C LEU A 46 -15.09 -7.42 10.44
N GLN A 47 -15.76 -8.44 10.96
CA GLN A 47 -16.40 -8.38 12.28
C GLN A 47 -15.39 -8.38 13.44
N ASP A 48 -14.16 -8.81 13.20
CA ASP A 48 -13.07 -8.90 14.20
C ASP A 48 -12.56 -7.54 14.70
N LYS A 49 -13.02 -6.45 14.08
CA LYS A 49 -12.63 -5.06 14.41
C LYS A 49 -11.14 -4.75 14.20
N GLU A 50 -10.48 -5.49 13.34
CA GLU A 50 -9.09 -5.22 13.00
C GLU A 50 -8.92 -3.93 12.18
N TYR A 51 -7.70 -3.40 12.22
CA TYR A 51 -7.32 -2.26 11.39
C TYR A 51 -6.88 -2.74 10.02
N PHE A 52 -7.26 -2.03 9.00
CA PHE A 52 -6.64 -2.15 7.69
C PHE A 52 -5.65 -1.00 7.47
N SER A 53 -4.64 -1.25 6.64
CA SER A 53 -3.53 -0.33 6.41
C SER A 53 -3.67 0.34 5.06
N VAL A 54 -3.60 1.67 5.03
CA VAL A 54 -3.51 2.46 3.80
C VAL A 54 -2.07 2.93 3.65
N PRO A 55 -1.30 2.39 2.69
CA PRO A 55 0.12 2.62 2.61
C PRO A 55 0.45 4.01 2.06
N VAL A 56 1.44 4.64 2.70
CA VAL A 56 2.09 5.88 2.27
C VAL A 56 3.54 5.57 2.00
N THR A 57 4.06 6.08 0.89
CA THR A 57 5.42 5.81 0.42
C THR A 57 6.22 7.09 0.23
N SER A 58 7.53 6.97 0.34
CA SER A 58 8.50 8.02 0.03
C SER A 58 9.49 7.55 -1.02
N THR A 59 9.88 8.44 -1.92
CA THR A 59 10.87 8.16 -2.98
C THR A 59 12.25 7.85 -2.43
N VAL A 60 12.60 8.41 -1.26
CA VAL A 60 13.91 8.23 -0.62
C VAL A 60 13.79 7.76 0.83
N ALA A 61 14.80 7.03 1.31
CA ALA A 61 14.99 6.77 2.73
C ALA A 61 15.85 7.87 3.34
N CYS A 62 15.42 8.43 4.48
CA CYS A 62 16.18 9.40 5.24
C CYS A 62 16.75 8.75 6.51
N ASP A 63 17.77 9.33 7.09
CA ASP A 63 18.41 8.87 8.33
C ASP A 63 17.72 9.39 9.61
N TYR A 64 16.56 10.05 9.44
CA TYR A 64 15.73 10.58 10.52
C TYR A 64 14.25 10.23 10.32
N ASP A 65 13.48 10.28 11.40
CA ASP A 65 12.02 10.08 11.39
C ASP A 65 11.31 11.27 10.74
N ARG A 66 10.32 11.00 9.90
CA ARG A 66 9.50 12.02 9.20
C ARG A 66 8.04 11.82 9.54
N THR A 67 7.41 12.83 10.11
CA THR A 67 6.00 12.78 10.51
C THR A 67 5.17 13.72 9.64
N PHE A 68 4.07 13.21 9.13
CA PHE A 68 3.11 13.93 8.29
C PHE A 68 1.71 13.83 8.88
N GLY A 69 0.92 14.88 8.68
CA GLY A 69 -0.49 14.88 9.06
C GLY A 69 -1.35 14.09 8.08
N VAL A 70 -2.48 13.62 8.57
CA VAL A 70 -3.53 12.97 7.77
C VAL A 70 -4.84 13.66 8.09
N GLU A 71 -5.54 14.12 7.06
CA GLU A 71 -6.86 14.75 7.18
C GLU A 71 -7.89 14.07 6.27
N ILE A 72 -9.15 14.20 6.63
CA ILE A 72 -10.28 13.73 5.83
C ILE A 72 -10.80 14.89 4.97
N ILE A 73 -11.09 14.61 3.70
CA ILE A 73 -11.76 15.53 2.81
C ILE A 73 -13.23 15.17 2.74
N ASP A 74 -14.09 16.04 3.23
CA ASP A 74 -15.56 15.80 3.25
C ASP A 74 -16.15 15.73 1.85
N LYS A 75 -15.68 16.58 0.96
CA LYS A 75 -16.17 16.61 -0.42
C LYS A 75 -15.80 15.32 -1.17
N GLY A 76 -16.82 14.52 -1.47
CA GLY A 76 -16.66 13.24 -2.14
C GLY A 76 -16.55 12.06 -1.17
N SER A 77 -16.66 12.30 0.14
CA SER A 77 -16.82 11.31 1.19
C SER A 77 -18.30 11.14 1.54
N ASN A 78 -18.73 9.88 1.69
CA ASN A 78 -20.05 9.54 2.22
C ASN A 78 -19.95 8.70 3.51
N ALA A 79 -18.74 8.25 3.87
CA ALA A 79 -18.45 7.69 5.18
C ALA A 79 -18.17 8.80 6.19
N ILE A 80 -18.61 8.62 7.43
CA ILE A 80 -18.50 9.59 8.52
C ILE A 80 -17.57 9.00 9.58
N GLU A 81 -16.54 9.76 9.96
CA GLU A 81 -15.63 9.39 11.05
C GLU A 81 -16.38 9.31 12.38
N GLY A 82 -16.06 8.31 13.18
CA GLY A 82 -16.76 8.01 14.45
C GLY A 82 -18.08 7.25 14.28
N LEU A 83 -18.68 7.23 13.09
CA LEU A 83 -19.87 6.44 12.78
C LEU A 83 -19.55 5.19 11.96
N HIS A 84 -18.85 5.35 10.84
CA HIS A 84 -18.57 4.25 9.93
C HIS A 84 -17.11 3.74 10.02
N TYR A 85 -16.20 4.59 10.45
CA TYR A 85 -14.79 4.25 10.65
C TYR A 85 -14.13 5.12 11.73
N ALA A 86 -12.94 4.70 12.14
CA ALA A 86 -12.07 5.47 13.02
C ALA A 86 -10.61 5.37 12.56
N LEU A 87 -9.92 6.51 12.53
CA LEU A 87 -8.48 6.53 12.34
C LEU A 87 -7.78 6.17 13.66
N ARG A 88 -6.70 5.40 13.60
CA ARG A 88 -5.86 5.16 14.78
C ARG A 88 -5.12 6.42 15.20
N SER A 89 -4.70 7.22 14.22
CA SER A 89 -4.00 8.49 14.41
C SER A 89 -4.25 9.40 13.21
N ASN A 90 -4.24 10.70 13.46
CA ASN A 90 -4.26 11.74 12.42
C ASN A 90 -2.85 12.10 11.92
N THR A 91 -1.84 11.32 12.27
CA THR A 91 -0.47 11.46 11.80
C THR A 91 0.14 10.12 11.46
N ILE A 92 1.09 10.12 10.54
CA ILE A 92 1.93 8.97 10.21
C ILE A 92 3.40 9.35 10.38
N THR A 93 4.23 8.37 10.74
CA THR A 93 5.68 8.56 10.85
C THR A 93 6.39 7.51 10.00
N ILE A 94 7.11 7.97 8.98
CA ILE A 94 8.07 7.15 8.24
C ILE A 94 9.37 7.15 9.04
N LYS A 95 9.74 6.00 9.58
CA LYS A 95 10.92 5.84 10.43
C LYS A 95 12.22 6.01 9.66
N ALA A 96 13.28 6.39 10.36
CA ALA A 96 14.64 6.45 9.81
C ALA A 96 14.99 5.15 9.07
N GLY A 97 15.56 5.26 7.87
CA GLY A 97 15.89 4.15 7.00
C GLY A 97 14.70 3.51 6.25
N GLN A 98 13.47 3.89 6.57
CA GLN A 98 12.27 3.37 5.91
C GLN A 98 11.79 4.28 4.78
N ARG A 99 11.06 3.69 3.84
CA ARG A 99 10.41 4.39 2.71
C ARG A 99 8.89 4.29 2.74
N ALA A 100 8.32 3.66 3.75
CA ALA A 100 6.89 3.48 3.85
C ALA A 100 6.40 3.56 5.30
N ALA A 101 5.14 3.97 5.45
CA ALA A 101 4.37 3.89 6.67
C ALA A 101 2.90 3.69 6.29
N ASN A 102 2.05 3.36 7.26
CA ASN A 102 0.64 3.11 7.02
C ASN A 102 -0.23 4.07 7.80
N VAL A 103 -1.33 4.51 7.18
CA VAL A 103 -2.48 5.06 7.90
C VAL A 103 -3.34 3.88 8.32
N GLU A 104 -3.51 3.70 9.61
CA GLU A 104 -4.30 2.59 10.17
C GLU A 104 -5.75 3.04 10.37
N VAL A 105 -6.66 2.33 9.72
CA VAL A 105 -8.10 2.62 9.75
C VAL A 105 -8.85 1.39 10.24
N ARG A 106 -9.81 1.60 11.14
CA ARG A 106 -10.75 0.56 11.57
C ARG A 106 -12.15 0.88 11.07
N GLY A 107 -12.74 -0.02 10.31
CA GLY A 107 -14.15 0.04 9.97
C GLY A 107 -15.02 -0.33 11.17
N LEU A 108 -16.11 0.38 11.35
CA LEU A 108 -17.09 0.10 12.42
C LEU A 108 -18.19 -0.80 11.85
N TYR A 109 -17.92 -2.10 11.85
CA TYR A 109 -18.69 -3.15 11.20
C TYR A 109 -20.19 -3.08 11.45
N ASP A 110 -20.59 -2.84 12.70
CA ASP A 110 -22.00 -2.84 13.10
C ASP A 110 -22.81 -1.67 12.49
N ASN A 111 -22.12 -0.62 12.05
CA ASN A 111 -22.69 0.61 11.49
C ASN A 111 -22.65 0.65 9.96
N ILE A 112 -22.25 -0.43 9.31
CA ILE A 112 -22.17 -0.55 7.84
C ILE A 112 -23.21 -1.58 7.42
N GLU A 113 -24.12 -1.20 6.52
CA GLU A 113 -25.07 -2.14 5.95
C GLU A 113 -24.42 -3.02 4.88
N PRO A 114 -24.85 -4.27 4.67
CA PRO A 114 -24.27 -5.19 3.69
C PRO A 114 -24.27 -4.66 2.25
N THR A 115 -25.21 -3.79 1.92
CA THR A 115 -25.38 -3.19 0.59
C THR A 115 -24.66 -1.86 0.43
N ASP A 116 -24.08 -1.33 1.52
CA ASP A 116 -23.42 -0.03 1.50
C ASP A 116 -22.06 -0.11 0.84
N SER A 117 -21.76 0.93 0.07
CA SER A 117 -20.43 1.25 -0.41
C SER A 117 -20.04 2.61 0.16
N LEU A 118 -19.37 2.58 1.30
CA LEU A 118 -18.99 3.77 2.04
C LEU A 118 -17.55 4.16 1.68
N GLY A 119 -17.36 5.43 1.32
CA GLY A 119 -16.05 5.92 0.94
C GLY A 119 -15.71 7.23 1.61
N PHE A 120 -14.42 7.43 1.86
CA PHE A 120 -13.85 8.70 2.32
C PHE A 120 -12.53 8.97 1.60
N ILE A 121 -12.11 10.21 1.63
CA ILE A 121 -10.86 10.65 1.00
C ILE A 121 -9.89 11.06 2.10
N LEU A 122 -8.77 10.35 2.17
CA LEU A 122 -7.60 10.72 2.96
C LEU A 122 -6.74 11.72 2.19
N LYS A 123 -6.20 12.70 2.87
CA LYS A 123 -5.21 13.63 2.34
C LYS A 123 -4.02 13.74 3.29
N LEU A 124 -2.81 13.74 2.71
CA LEU A 124 -1.58 14.02 3.45
C LEU A 124 -1.40 15.53 3.64
N VAL A 125 -1.13 15.92 4.87
CA VAL A 125 -0.72 17.28 5.22
C VAL A 125 0.79 17.29 5.37
N MET A 126 1.45 17.90 4.40
CA MET A 126 2.90 17.88 4.31
C MET A 126 3.44 19.20 3.74
N PRO A 127 4.72 19.54 3.99
CA PRO A 127 5.38 20.68 3.36
C PRO A 127 5.35 20.57 1.82
N GLU A 128 5.21 21.70 1.14
CA GLU A 128 5.14 21.76 -0.34
C GLU A 128 6.38 21.14 -1.01
N GLN A 129 7.54 21.20 -0.33
CA GLN A 129 8.80 20.68 -0.85
C GLN A 129 8.80 19.16 -1.05
N VAL A 130 8.00 18.42 -0.27
CA VAL A 130 7.88 16.95 -0.35
C VAL A 130 6.58 16.50 -1.05
N ASN A 131 5.72 17.47 -1.42
CA ASN A 131 4.52 17.20 -2.19
C ASN A 131 4.86 17.12 -3.68
N TRP A 132 4.50 16.03 -4.31
CA TRP A 132 4.60 15.88 -5.75
C TRP A 132 3.26 16.17 -6.41
N ASN A 133 3.12 17.32 -7.03
CA ASN A 133 1.86 17.78 -7.63
C ASN A 133 1.28 16.87 -8.72
N LEU A 134 2.10 15.96 -9.29
CA LEU A 134 1.67 14.97 -10.28
C LEU A 134 1.16 13.68 -9.65
N TYR A 135 1.54 13.39 -8.39
CA TYR A 135 1.21 12.18 -7.67
C TYR A 135 0.59 12.54 -6.32
N HIS A 136 -0.37 11.92 -6.00
CA HIS A 136 -1.45 11.93 -5.05
C HIS A 136 -1.05 12.21 -3.60
N ASP A 137 -1.28 13.43 -3.17
CA ASP A 137 -1.45 13.76 -1.75
C ASP A 137 -2.74 13.15 -1.17
N ARG A 138 -3.59 12.50 -2.02
CA ARG A 138 -4.91 11.97 -1.67
C ARG A 138 -5.10 10.56 -2.15
N THR A 139 -5.91 9.80 -1.39
CA THR A 139 -6.41 8.49 -1.78
C THR A 139 -7.87 8.34 -1.40
N LYS A 140 -8.66 7.67 -2.24
CA LYS A 140 -10.04 7.32 -1.93
C LYS A 140 -10.06 5.92 -1.32
N VAL A 141 -10.53 5.83 -0.10
CA VAL A 141 -10.78 4.56 0.60
C VAL A 141 -12.23 4.20 0.45
N VAL A 142 -12.52 3.02 -0.04
CA VAL A 142 -13.87 2.45 -0.12
C VAL A 142 -13.95 1.28 0.85
N MET A 143 -14.96 1.29 1.70
CA MET A 143 -15.23 0.23 2.67
C MET A 143 -16.48 -0.53 2.28
N MET A 144 -16.43 -1.85 2.37
CA MET A 144 -17.55 -2.75 2.16
C MET A 144 -17.62 -3.72 3.32
N LYS A 145 -18.84 -3.99 3.81
CA LYS A 145 -19.06 -4.99 4.86
C LYS A 145 -18.78 -6.38 4.32
N SER A 146 -17.93 -7.14 5.00
CA SER A 146 -17.76 -8.57 4.72
C SER A 146 -18.83 -9.36 5.46
N CYS A 147 -19.65 -10.11 4.74
CA CYS A 147 -20.52 -11.08 5.37
C CYS A 147 -19.68 -12.29 5.79
N PRO A 148 -19.78 -12.76 7.05
CA PRO A 148 -19.13 -14.00 7.44
C PRO A 148 -19.70 -15.14 6.59
N TYR A 149 -18.78 -15.99 6.08
CA TYR A 149 -19.19 -17.18 5.36
C TYR A 149 -19.77 -18.19 6.35
N ASP A 150 -21.06 -18.51 6.22
CA ASP A 150 -21.69 -19.63 6.91
C ASP A 150 -21.99 -20.74 5.90
N VAL A 151 -21.39 -21.91 6.12
CA VAL A 151 -21.61 -23.09 5.26
C VAL A 151 -23.09 -23.50 5.22
N ASN A 152 -23.86 -23.22 6.27
CA ASN A 152 -25.26 -23.55 6.34
C ASN A 152 -26.14 -22.71 5.40
N ASP A 153 -25.67 -21.51 5.02
CA ASP A 153 -26.34 -20.65 4.04
C ASP A 153 -26.29 -21.27 2.62
N PHE A 154 -25.39 -22.20 2.38
CA PHE A 154 -25.17 -22.86 1.10
C PHE A 154 -25.53 -24.35 1.08
N THR A 155 -25.90 -24.92 2.25
CA THR A 155 -26.29 -26.34 2.40
C THR A 155 -27.79 -26.50 2.64
N GLY A 156 -28.63 -25.85 1.83
CA GLY A 156 -30.06 -25.95 1.87
C GLY A 156 -30.63 -26.91 0.83
N TRP A 157 -31.87 -27.44 1.07
CA TRP A 157 -32.59 -28.14 0.04
C TRP A 157 -33.09 -27.14 -1.01
N CYS A 158 -32.59 -27.29 -2.25
CA CYS A 158 -33.14 -26.54 -3.39
C CYS A 158 -34.44 -27.19 -3.84
N VAL A 159 -35.55 -26.47 -3.79
CA VAL A 159 -36.80 -26.89 -4.47
C VAL A 159 -36.68 -26.45 -5.92
N VAL A 160 -36.53 -27.44 -6.80
CA VAL A 160 -36.60 -27.19 -8.25
C VAL A 160 -38.06 -27.09 -8.61
N THR A 161 -38.54 -25.89 -8.90
CA THR A 161 -39.88 -25.68 -9.52
C THR A 161 -39.75 -25.86 -11.03
N SER A 162 -40.42 -26.89 -11.57
CA SER A 162 -40.54 -27.15 -12.99
C SER A 162 -41.61 -26.26 -13.64
#